data_b899e84ae35662066b60cc8dfcb0ee5b
#
_entry.id   b899e84ae35662066b60cc8dfcb0ee5b
#
_cell.length_a   1.000
_cell.length_b   1.000
_cell.length_c   1.000
_cell.angle_alpha   90.00
_cell.angle_beta   90.00
_cell.angle_gamma   90.00
#
_symmetry.space_group_name_H-M   'P 1'
#
loop_
_entity.id
_entity.type
_entity.pdbx_description
1 polymer ?
#
loop_
_entity_poly.entity_id
_entity_poly.type
_entity_poly.pdbx_seq_one_letter_code
_entity_poly.pdbx_strand_id
1 'polypeptide(L)'
;MLTNFQTNKVFITKGLSSVPYSSTAYSLVTSLYNRNVTWGKLPYSESPFHIWARDYMPVQVNKDKFVRFNYNPDYLRNYPQYKPDTSMILFNLGIQVIISDLVVDGGNIISCGDKVIMTDKIILENAHINHTTLIGTLSHLLEAEIVLIPWDKYEEYGHADGMVRYMGNGNVLINNYCDFDKSLQKKLLGVLGRHFCVNELHYGTFTKRSWAYLNFLHVGNHIFIPMLGERFDGVAYNQIAESFPECECHPVINCESVVNEGGALNCCTWNMMSDSFSSKALDTILPLELPSNIDRSGS
;
A
#
# COMPACT_ATOMS: atom_id res chain seq x y z
N MET A 1 15.11 4.38 -5.44
CA MET A 1 14.11 4.46 -4.35
C MET A 1 14.02 3.13 -3.63
N LEU A 2 13.78 3.11 -2.30
CA LEU A 2 13.59 1.87 -1.54
C LEU A 2 12.37 1.09 -2.05
N THR A 3 12.54 -0.23 -2.22
CA THR A 3 11.46 -1.14 -2.55
C THR A 3 10.88 -1.78 -1.28
N ASN A 4 9.71 -2.40 -1.38
CA ASN A 4 9.09 -3.12 -0.26
C ASN A 4 9.97 -4.28 0.28
N PHE A 5 10.81 -4.88 -0.56
CA PHE A 5 11.80 -5.89 -0.15
C PHE A 5 12.83 -5.38 0.87
N GLN A 6 13.04 -4.07 0.92
CA GLN A 6 14.02 -3.44 1.80
C GLN A 6 13.39 -2.88 3.08
N THR A 7 12.06 -2.90 3.19
CA THR A 7 11.36 -2.45 4.40
C THR A 7 11.37 -3.54 5.46
N ASN A 8 11.35 -3.14 6.73
CA ASN A 8 11.42 -4.08 7.86
C ASN A 8 10.49 -3.72 9.02
N LYS A 9 9.70 -2.66 8.86
CA LYS A 9 8.76 -2.19 9.87
C LYS A 9 7.45 -1.75 9.25
N VAL A 10 6.35 -2.12 9.89
CA VAL A 10 4.99 -1.80 9.46
C VAL A 10 4.30 -0.94 10.51
N PHE A 11 3.59 0.07 10.06
CA PHE A 11 2.70 0.87 10.91
C PHE A 11 1.25 0.75 10.43
N ILE A 12 0.35 0.67 11.39
CA ILE A 12 -1.09 0.80 11.19
C ILE A 12 -1.59 2.02 11.96
N THR A 13 -2.75 2.54 11.58
CA THR A 13 -3.39 3.61 12.35
C THR A 13 -4.11 3.04 13.57
N LYS A 14 -4.32 3.86 14.59
CA LYS A 14 -5.15 3.48 15.73
C LYS A 14 -6.62 3.35 15.31
N GLY A 15 -7.08 4.19 14.37
CA GLY A 15 -8.42 4.12 13.79
C GLY A 15 -8.75 2.78 13.16
N LEU A 16 -7.77 2.09 12.57
CA LEU A 16 -7.96 0.74 12.02
C LEU A 16 -8.34 -0.29 13.11
N SER A 17 -7.96 -0.06 14.36
CA SER A 17 -8.35 -0.93 15.50
C SER A 17 -9.76 -0.68 16.01
N SER A 18 -10.51 0.25 15.42
CA SER A 18 -11.89 0.58 15.78
C SER A 18 -12.91 -0.14 14.89
N VAL A 19 -14.15 -0.22 15.34
CA VAL A 19 -15.26 -0.73 14.52
C VAL A 19 -15.49 0.21 13.33
N PRO A 20 -15.70 -0.31 12.10
CA PRO A 20 -15.90 -1.73 11.75
C PRO A 20 -14.61 -2.50 11.38
N TYR A 21 -13.41 -1.91 11.48
CA TYR A 21 -12.16 -2.45 10.92
C TYR A 21 -11.37 -3.33 11.91
N SER A 22 -11.80 -3.42 13.17
CA SER A 22 -11.05 -4.09 14.25
C SER A 22 -10.72 -5.56 13.98
N SER A 23 -11.59 -6.29 13.27
CA SER A 23 -11.33 -7.68 12.88
C SER A 23 -10.19 -7.81 11.87
N THR A 24 -10.12 -6.89 10.89
CA THR A 24 -9.00 -6.81 9.93
C THR A 24 -7.71 -6.47 10.65
N ALA A 25 -7.73 -5.44 11.53
CA ALA A 25 -6.57 -5.06 12.31
C ALA A 25 -6.05 -6.20 13.18
N TYR A 26 -6.95 -6.92 13.86
CA TYR A 26 -6.58 -8.08 14.68
C TYR A 26 -5.93 -9.19 13.84
N SER A 27 -6.54 -9.56 12.72
CA SER A 27 -6.00 -10.60 11.82
C SER A 27 -4.63 -10.22 11.27
N LEU A 28 -4.46 -8.97 10.83
CA LEU A 28 -3.19 -8.47 10.32
C LEU A 28 -2.10 -8.46 11.40
N VAL A 29 -2.38 -7.88 12.57
CA VAL A 29 -1.42 -7.77 13.67
C VAL A 29 -1.00 -9.15 14.18
N THR A 30 -1.95 -10.07 14.32
CA THR A 30 -1.67 -11.46 14.69
C THR A 30 -0.75 -12.12 13.66
N SER A 31 -1.00 -11.90 12.37
CA SER A 31 -0.15 -12.44 11.31
C SER A 31 1.26 -11.85 11.35
N LEU A 32 1.40 -10.53 11.52
CA LEU A 32 2.71 -9.84 11.67
C LEU A 32 3.49 -10.38 12.88
N TYR A 33 2.82 -10.49 14.04
CA TYR A 33 3.43 -10.99 15.27
C TYR A 33 3.93 -12.42 15.14
N ASN A 34 3.13 -13.32 14.56
CA ASN A 34 3.49 -14.72 14.38
C ASN A 34 4.67 -14.94 13.42
N ARG A 35 5.03 -13.91 12.63
CA ARG A 35 6.15 -13.92 11.66
C ARG A 35 7.32 -13.07 12.12
N ASN A 36 7.29 -12.57 13.35
CA ASN A 36 8.31 -11.68 13.92
C ASN A 36 8.55 -10.41 13.08
N VAL A 37 7.55 -9.96 12.33
CA VAL A 37 7.62 -8.68 11.62
C VAL A 37 7.40 -7.56 12.61
N THR A 38 8.33 -6.62 12.67
CA THR A 38 8.21 -5.45 13.54
C THR A 38 7.06 -4.56 13.08
N TRP A 39 6.13 -4.25 13.99
CA TRP A 39 5.01 -3.37 13.69
C TRP A 39 4.74 -2.38 14.83
N GLY A 40 3.95 -1.33 14.55
CA GLY A 40 3.56 -0.33 15.52
C GLY A 40 2.27 0.39 15.11
N LYS A 41 1.73 1.18 16.04
CA LYS A 41 0.61 2.10 15.75
C LYS A 41 1.14 3.50 15.53
N LEU A 42 0.63 4.18 14.51
CA LEU A 42 0.91 5.59 14.30
C LEU A 42 0.35 6.40 15.47
N PRO A 43 1.12 7.30 16.07
CA PRO A 43 0.60 8.23 17.08
C PRO A 43 -0.42 9.18 16.42
N TYR A 44 -1.34 9.74 17.21
CA TYR A 44 -2.35 10.71 16.74
C TYR A 44 -3.18 10.26 15.51
N SER A 45 -3.47 8.97 15.41
CA SER A 45 -4.20 8.36 14.30
C SER A 45 -5.47 7.63 14.76
N GLU A 46 -6.16 8.18 15.76
CA GLU A 46 -7.33 7.58 16.40
C GLU A 46 -8.57 7.62 15.52
N SER A 47 -8.64 8.59 14.61
CA SER A 47 -9.82 8.78 13.76
C SER A 47 -10.04 7.59 12.82
N PRO A 48 -11.25 7.03 12.75
CA PRO A 48 -11.59 5.98 11.80
C PRO A 48 -11.61 6.47 10.35
N PHE A 49 -11.57 7.81 10.14
CA PHE A 49 -11.45 8.41 8.81
C PHE A 49 -10.02 8.39 8.26
N HIS A 50 -9.02 8.08 9.07
CA HIS A 50 -7.60 8.15 8.71
C HIS A 50 -6.95 6.78 8.60
N ILE A 51 -7.69 5.74 8.21
CA ILE A 51 -7.16 4.38 8.13
C ILE A 51 -6.16 4.17 6.97
N TRP A 52 -6.18 5.04 5.97
CA TRP A 52 -5.38 4.92 4.75
C TRP A 52 -3.96 5.48 4.91
N ALA A 53 -3.19 4.87 5.81
CA ALA A 53 -1.85 5.34 6.16
C ALA A 53 -0.90 5.43 4.95
N ARG A 54 -1.08 4.57 3.95
CA ARG A 54 -0.31 4.55 2.72
C ARG A 54 -0.36 5.88 1.99
N ASP A 55 -1.53 6.50 1.93
CA ASP A 55 -1.78 7.61 1.03
C ASP A 55 -1.24 8.94 1.55
N TYR A 56 -1.29 9.14 2.86
CA TYR A 56 -0.88 10.42 3.46
C TYR A 56 0.47 10.40 4.19
N MET A 57 1.01 9.21 4.51
CA MET A 57 2.32 9.12 5.15
C MET A 57 3.44 9.36 4.13
N PRO A 58 4.60 9.88 4.57
CA PRO A 58 5.68 10.22 3.65
C PRO A 58 6.25 8.98 2.96
N VAL A 59 6.72 9.19 1.76
CA VAL A 59 7.40 8.17 0.96
C VAL A 59 8.86 8.12 1.35
N GLN A 60 9.36 6.96 1.74
CA GLN A 60 10.77 6.77 2.02
C GLN A 60 11.54 6.49 0.72
N VAL A 61 12.42 7.38 0.34
CA VAL A 61 13.22 7.30 -0.89
C VAL A 61 14.48 6.47 -0.68
N ASN A 62 15.20 6.76 0.41
CA ASN A 62 16.35 6.00 0.88
C ASN A 62 16.38 5.99 2.42
N LYS A 63 17.43 5.47 3.03
CA LYS A 63 17.53 5.31 4.48
C LYS A 63 17.18 6.58 5.27
N ASP A 64 17.64 7.74 4.79
CA ASP A 64 17.58 9.00 5.51
C ASP A 64 16.66 10.03 4.85
N LYS A 65 16.13 9.74 3.67
CA LYS A 65 15.31 10.68 2.89
C LYS A 65 13.86 10.23 2.83
N PHE A 66 13.00 11.11 3.33
CA PHE A 66 11.55 10.99 3.25
C PHE A 66 10.96 12.20 2.52
N VAL A 67 10.00 11.97 1.63
CA VAL A 67 9.25 13.01 0.93
C VAL A 67 7.80 12.97 1.37
N ARG A 68 7.30 14.07 1.93
CA ARG A 68 5.89 14.27 2.24
C ARG A 68 5.25 15.06 1.12
N PHE A 69 4.37 14.42 0.37
CA PHE A 69 3.55 15.05 -0.65
C PHE A 69 2.31 15.70 -0.04
N ASN A 70 1.67 16.55 -0.80
CA ASN A 70 0.39 17.16 -0.45
C ASN A 70 -0.72 16.12 -0.64
N TYR A 71 -1.24 15.55 0.44
CA TYR A 71 -2.39 14.64 0.40
C TYR A 71 -3.68 15.45 0.27
N ASN A 72 -4.04 15.79 -0.96
CA ASN A 72 -5.21 16.60 -1.28
C ASN A 72 -5.86 16.16 -2.61
N PRO A 73 -6.21 14.88 -2.75
CA PRO A 73 -6.77 14.36 -3.99
C PRO A 73 -8.16 14.94 -4.29
N ASP A 74 -8.56 14.90 -5.56
CA ASP A 74 -9.81 15.46 -6.07
C ASP A 74 -11.06 14.82 -5.43
N TYR A 75 -11.02 13.52 -5.16
CA TYR A 75 -12.11 12.77 -4.52
C TYR A 75 -12.33 13.17 -3.05
N LEU A 76 -11.37 13.80 -2.38
CA LEU A 76 -11.49 14.32 -1.02
C LEU A 76 -11.79 15.84 -0.97
N ARG A 77 -12.10 16.48 -2.08
CA ARG A 77 -12.34 17.95 -2.13
C ARG A 77 -13.40 18.39 -1.13
N ASN A 78 -14.46 17.61 -0.98
CA ASN A 78 -15.59 17.91 -0.09
C ASN A 78 -15.51 17.20 1.27
N TYR A 79 -14.42 16.53 1.55
CA TYR A 79 -14.26 15.68 2.74
C TYR A 79 -12.97 15.97 3.50
N PRO A 80 -12.79 17.20 4.03
CA PRO A 80 -11.56 17.60 4.72
C PRO A 80 -11.24 16.75 5.95
N GLN A 81 -12.24 16.13 6.58
CA GLN A 81 -12.08 15.25 7.74
C GLN A 81 -11.29 13.98 7.43
N TYR A 82 -11.13 13.60 6.15
CA TYR A 82 -10.32 12.45 5.73
C TYR A 82 -8.85 12.83 5.46
N LYS A 83 -8.48 14.11 5.60
CA LYS A 83 -7.11 14.59 5.37
C LYS A 83 -6.41 14.84 6.72
N PRO A 84 -5.62 13.89 7.24
CA PRO A 84 -4.93 14.06 8.52
C PRO A 84 -3.79 15.07 8.41
N ASP A 85 -3.56 15.83 9.47
CA ASP A 85 -2.29 16.51 9.66
C ASP A 85 -1.24 15.53 10.17
N THR A 86 -0.26 15.23 9.33
CA THR A 86 0.81 14.28 9.66
C THR A 86 1.94 14.89 10.50
N SER A 87 1.93 16.19 10.75
CA SER A 87 3.05 16.90 11.41
C SER A 87 3.35 16.33 12.80
N MET A 88 2.33 16.09 13.61
CA MET A 88 2.50 15.50 14.95
C MET A 88 2.93 14.03 14.90
N ILE A 89 2.45 13.29 13.91
CA ILE A 89 2.87 11.88 13.68
C ILE A 89 4.37 11.85 13.42
N LEU A 90 4.83 12.65 12.46
CA LEU A 90 6.23 12.71 12.03
C LEU A 90 7.16 13.21 13.14
N PHE A 91 6.73 14.24 13.87
CA PHE A 91 7.48 14.76 15.02
C PHE A 91 7.70 13.66 16.07
N ASN A 92 6.66 12.91 16.43
CA ASN A 92 6.76 11.83 17.41
C ASN A 92 7.60 10.64 16.93
N LEU A 93 7.58 10.37 15.62
CA LEU A 93 8.43 9.33 15.03
C LEU A 93 9.88 9.80 14.81
N GLY A 94 10.18 11.09 15.05
CA GLY A 94 11.50 11.68 14.82
C GLY A 94 11.90 11.71 13.34
N ILE A 95 10.91 11.74 12.42
CA ILE A 95 11.14 11.70 10.98
C ILE A 95 11.19 13.11 10.42
N GLN A 96 12.31 13.46 9.78
CA GLN A 96 12.44 14.67 8.99
C GLN A 96 12.04 14.39 7.54
N VAL A 97 11.32 15.32 6.93
CA VAL A 97 10.78 15.18 5.58
C VAL A 97 11.13 16.35 4.68
N ILE A 98 11.32 16.09 3.41
CA ILE A 98 11.24 17.09 2.36
C ILE A 98 9.76 17.28 2.05
N ILE A 99 9.26 18.51 2.15
CA ILE A 99 7.86 18.83 1.86
C ILE A 99 7.73 19.19 0.38
N SER A 100 6.73 18.63 -0.28
CA SER A 100 6.38 18.92 -1.66
C SER A 100 4.91 19.34 -1.75
N ASP A 101 4.63 20.37 -2.55
CA ASP A 101 3.26 20.84 -2.83
C ASP A 101 2.56 20.02 -3.90
N LEU A 102 3.26 19.08 -4.55
CA LEU A 102 2.64 18.17 -5.51
C LEU A 102 1.57 17.31 -4.82
N VAL A 103 0.41 17.24 -5.45
CA VAL A 103 -0.67 16.34 -5.00
C VAL A 103 -0.33 14.93 -5.43
N VAL A 104 -0.03 14.08 -4.46
CA VAL A 104 0.34 12.68 -4.68
C VAL A 104 -0.16 11.83 -3.54
N ASP A 105 -0.91 10.81 -3.84
CA ASP A 105 -1.29 9.76 -2.90
C ASP A 105 -0.23 8.65 -2.90
N GLY A 106 0.16 8.17 -1.73
CA GLY A 106 1.19 7.13 -1.63
C GLY A 106 0.80 5.80 -2.28
N GLY A 107 -0.51 5.50 -2.39
CA GLY A 107 -1.03 4.35 -3.13
C GLY A 107 -0.76 4.42 -4.64
N ASN A 108 -0.52 5.62 -5.17
CA ASN A 108 -0.13 5.81 -6.56
C ASN A 108 1.39 5.67 -6.81
N ILE A 109 2.18 5.26 -5.82
CA ILE A 109 3.64 5.12 -5.92
C ILE A 109 4.05 3.66 -5.76
N ILE A 110 4.49 3.02 -6.85
CA ILE A 110 5.09 1.69 -6.82
C ILE A 110 6.58 1.78 -7.07
N SER A 111 7.36 1.60 -6.02
CA SER A 111 8.82 1.61 -6.12
C SER A 111 9.36 0.33 -6.74
N CYS A 112 10.18 0.49 -7.77
CA CYS A 112 10.88 -0.57 -8.48
C CYS A 112 12.41 -0.37 -8.47
N GLY A 113 12.94 0.28 -7.44
CA GLY A 113 14.36 0.61 -7.31
C GLY A 113 14.72 1.91 -8.04
N ASP A 114 15.29 1.81 -9.23
CA ASP A 114 15.64 2.96 -10.08
C ASP A 114 14.43 3.54 -10.85
N LYS A 115 13.28 2.89 -10.77
CA LYS A 115 12.03 3.31 -11.40
C LYS A 115 10.89 3.41 -10.38
N VAL A 116 9.92 4.25 -10.70
CA VAL A 116 8.64 4.36 -9.97
C VAL A 116 7.51 4.29 -10.98
N ILE A 117 6.58 3.37 -10.77
CA ILE A 117 5.36 3.30 -11.57
C ILE A 117 4.29 4.13 -10.87
N MET A 118 3.61 4.98 -11.63
CA MET A 118 2.47 5.79 -11.22
C MET A 118 1.40 5.76 -12.31
N THR A 119 0.15 5.98 -11.95
CA THR A 119 -0.89 6.20 -12.95
C THR A 119 -0.84 7.63 -13.50
N ASP A 120 -1.36 7.81 -14.71
CA ASP A 120 -1.47 9.11 -15.37
C ASP A 120 -2.47 10.07 -14.69
N LYS A 121 -3.20 9.61 -13.65
CA LYS A 121 -4.02 10.47 -12.79
C LYS A 121 -3.21 11.60 -12.15
N ILE A 122 -1.91 11.37 -11.88
CA ILE A 122 -1.00 12.38 -11.35
C ILE A 122 -0.97 13.67 -12.17
N ILE A 123 -1.20 13.59 -13.48
CA ILE A 123 -1.24 14.76 -14.39
C ILE A 123 -2.51 15.57 -14.11
N LEU A 124 -3.64 14.91 -13.86
CA LEU A 124 -4.91 15.58 -13.57
C LEU A 124 -4.89 16.26 -12.21
N GLU A 125 -4.33 15.60 -11.21
CA GLU A 125 -4.19 16.15 -9.85
C GLU A 125 -3.28 17.39 -9.81
N ASN A 126 -2.33 17.49 -10.73
CA ASN A 126 -1.37 18.60 -10.83
C ASN A 126 -1.50 19.38 -12.16
N ALA A 127 -2.71 19.53 -12.67
CA ALA A 127 -2.97 20.13 -13.99
C ALA A 127 -2.47 21.59 -14.16
N HIS A 128 -2.16 22.27 -13.07
CA HIS A 128 -1.57 23.61 -13.06
C HIS A 128 -0.06 23.63 -13.36
N ILE A 129 0.59 22.44 -13.36
CA ILE A 129 2.02 22.26 -13.65
C ILE A 129 2.16 21.61 -15.04
N ASN A 130 3.06 22.11 -15.88
CA ASN A 130 3.30 21.44 -17.14
C ASN A 130 3.91 20.05 -16.95
N HIS A 131 3.59 19.14 -17.85
CA HIS A 131 3.95 17.72 -17.77
C HIS A 131 5.47 17.49 -17.56
N THR A 132 6.31 18.16 -18.31
CA THR A 132 7.77 18.00 -18.22
C THR A 132 8.30 18.41 -16.85
N THR A 133 7.83 19.53 -16.32
CA THR A 133 8.20 20.01 -14.98
C THR A 133 7.69 19.05 -13.91
N LEU A 134 6.44 18.58 -14.00
CA LEU A 134 5.86 17.63 -13.07
C LEU A 134 6.70 16.34 -12.97
N ILE A 135 6.98 15.71 -14.13
CA ILE A 135 7.75 14.46 -14.17
C ILE A 135 9.20 14.71 -13.72
N GLY A 136 9.83 15.81 -14.13
CA GLY A 136 11.18 16.16 -13.68
C GLY A 136 11.27 16.37 -12.17
N THR A 137 10.28 17.02 -11.57
CA THR A 137 10.20 17.23 -10.10
C THR A 137 9.99 15.92 -9.37
N LEU A 138 9.06 15.08 -9.83
CA LEU A 138 8.83 13.76 -9.24
C LEU A 138 10.09 12.90 -9.31
N SER A 139 10.74 12.83 -10.49
CA SER A 139 11.98 12.07 -10.67
C SER A 139 13.10 12.55 -9.74
N HIS A 140 13.25 13.87 -9.56
CA HIS A 140 14.23 14.44 -8.65
C HIS A 140 13.91 14.11 -7.17
N LEU A 141 12.66 14.28 -6.76
CA LEU A 141 12.25 14.01 -5.36
C LEU A 141 12.38 12.53 -5.01
N LEU A 142 11.96 11.63 -5.91
CA LEU A 142 11.94 10.18 -5.70
C LEU A 142 13.25 9.49 -6.09
N GLU A 143 14.20 10.20 -6.71
CA GLU A 143 15.49 9.65 -7.17
C GLU A 143 15.30 8.43 -8.08
N ALA A 144 14.32 8.51 -9.00
CA ALA A 144 13.94 7.42 -9.88
C ALA A 144 13.33 7.90 -11.19
N GLU A 145 13.40 7.09 -12.22
CA GLU A 145 12.67 7.28 -13.47
C GLU A 145 11.17 7.09 -13.23
N ILE A 146 10.33 7.99 -13.73
CA ILE A 146 8.88 7.90 -13.60
C ILE A 146 8.30 7.17 -14.81
N VAL A 147 7.65 6.04 -14.57
CA VAL A 147 6.93 5.25 -15.57
C VAL A 147 5.44 5.46 -15.38
N LEU A 148 4.81 6.23 -16.28
CA LEU A 148 3.37 6.48 -16.22
C LEU A 148 2.59 5.37 -16.92
N ILE A 149 1.64 4.76 -16.21
CA ILE A 149 0.68 3.82 -16.74
C ILE A 149 -0.70 4.46 -16.88
N PRO A 150 -1.55 4.00 -17.83
CA PRO A 150 -2.93 4.48 -17.90
C PRO A 150 -3.69 4.10 -16.63
N TRP A 151 -4.44 5.04 -16.10
CA TRP A 151 -5.32 4.83 -14.96
C TRP A 151 -6.50 3.90 -15.32
N ASP A 152 -6.77 2.92 -14.46
CA ASP A 152 -7.98 2.11 -14.52
C ASP A 152 -9.21 2.94 -14.12
N LYS A 153 -10.08 3.23 -15.09
CA LYS A 153 -11.27 4.07 -14.88
C LYS A 153 -12.40 3.37 -14.10
N TYR A 154 -12.28 2.07 -13.84
CA TYR A 154 -13.18 1.33 -12.95
C TYR A 154 -12.79 1.48 -11.47
N GLU A 155 -11.60 2.03 -11.19
CA GLU A 155 -11.08 2.30 -9.87
C GLU A 155 -11.15 3.81 -9.60
N GLU A 156 -11.87 4.20 -8.52
CA GLU A 156 -12.23 5.60 -8.25
C GLU A 156 -11.02 6.47 -7.91
N TYR A 157 -10.07 5.90 -7.17
CA TYR A 157 -8.93 6.64 -6.60
C TYR A 157 -7.79 6.85 -7.60
N GLY A 158 -7.68 6.00 -8.63
CA GLY A 158 -6.64 6.06 -9.64
C GLY A 158 -5.27 5.66 -9.13
N HIS A 159 -5.21 4.78 -8.14
CA HIS A 159 -3.97 4.32 -7.52
C HIS A 159 -3.34 3.16 -8.29
N ALA A 160 -2.00 3.15 -8.33
CA ALA A 160 -1.25 2.10 -8.99
C ALA A 160 -1.18 0.80 -8.19
N ASP A 161 -1.35 0.85 -6.86
CA ASP A 161 -1.14 -0.30 -5.96
C ASP A 161 -2.24 -1.37 -6.01
N GLY A 162 -3.39 -1.06 -6.60
CA GLY A 162 -4.41 -2.04 -7.00
C GLY A 162 -4.24 -2.56 -8.44
N MET A 163 -3.30 -1.98 -9.21
CA MET A 163 -3.08 -2.28 -10.62
C MET A 163 -1.80 -3.07 -10.88
N VAL A 164 -0.72 -2.77 -10.14
CA VAL A 164 0.62 -3.32 -10.39
C VAL A 164 1.41 -3.47 -9.10
N ARG A 165 2.23 -4.54 -9.00
CA ARG A 165 3.18 -4.77 -7.91
C ARG A 165 4.55 -5.13 -8.45
N TYR A 166 5.60 -4.62 -7.80
CA TYR A 166 6.98 -4.98 -8.15
C TYR A 166 7.36 -6.31 -7.52
N MET A 167 7.85 -7.23 -8.35
CA MET A 167 8.25 -8.59 -7.94
C MET A 167 9.77 -8.73 -7.72
N GLY A 168 10.53 -7.65 -7.90
CA GLY A 168 12.00 -7.71 -7.91
C GLY A 168 12.57 -8.02 -9.29
N ASN A 169 13.88 -7.79 -9.45
CA ASN A 169 14.66 -8.19 -10.62
C ASN A 169 14.05 -7.77 -11.97
N GLY A 170 13.44 -6.57 -12.03
CA GLY A 170 12.81 -6.06 -13.26
C GLY A 170 11.49 -6.74 -13.63
N ASN A 171 10.83 -7.43 -12.70
CA ASN A 171 9.54 -8.08 -12.93
C ASN A 171 8.43 -7.33 -12.21
N VAL A 172 7.25 -7.30 -12.83
CA VAL A 172 6.02 -6.76 -12.23
C VAL A 172 4.86 -7.72 -12.41
N LEU A 173 3.91 -7.68 -11.46
CA LEU A 173 2.65 -8.41 -11.49
C LEU A 173 1.53 -7.41 -11.67
N ILE A 174 0.66 -7.58 -12.69
CA ILE A 174 -0.53 -6.76 -12.90
C ILE A 174 -1.80 -7.53 -12.50
N ASN A 175 -2.88 -6.78 -12.27
CA ASN A 175 -4.19 -7.35 -12.00
C ASN A 175 -4.69 -8.13 -13.24
N ASN A 176 -5.75 -8.93 -13.08
CA ASN A 176 -6.30 -9.84 -14.08
C ASN A 176 -7.08 -9.15 -15.22
N TYR A 177 -6.49 -8.13 -15.84
CA TYR A 177 -7.11 -7.38 -16.95
C TYR A 177 -7.41 -8.26 -18.16
N CYS A 178 -6.65 -9.34 -18.34
CA CYS A 178 -6.93 -10.38 -19.37
C CYS A 178 -8.35 -10.96 -19.28
N ASP A 179 -8.95 -10.95 -18.08
CA ASP A 179 -10.28 -11.51 -17.84
C ASP A 179 -11.42 -10.54 -18.14
N PHE A 180 -11.18 -9.20 -18.12
CA PHE A 180 -12.29 -8.23 -18.18
C PHE A 180 -12.03 -6.95 -18.98
N ASP A 181 -10.77 -6.47 -19.13
CA ASP A 181 -10.46 -5.27 -19.91
C ASP A 181 -9.19 -5.44 -20.76
N LYS A 182 -9.34 -6.13 -21.89
CA LYS A 182 -8.24 -6.35 -22.84
C LYS A 182 -7.70 -5.07 -23.48
N SER A 183 -8.47 -3.97 -23.48
CA SER A 183 -8.02 -2.69 -23.99
C SER A 183 -7.02 -2.05 -23.03
N LEU A 184 -7.34 -2.03 -21.74
CA LEU A 184 -6.44 -1.55 -20.70
C LEU A 184 -5.22 -2.48 -20.58
N GLN A 185 -5.43 -3.81 -20.59
CA GLN A 185 -4.36 -4.80 -20.60
C GLN A 185 -3.32 -4.48 -21.69
N LYS A 186 -3.76 -4.32 -22.94
CA LYS A 186 -2.87 -4.00 -24.07
C LYS A 186 -2.07 -2.72 -23.84
N LYS A 187 -2.69 -1.69 -23.28
CA LYS A 187 -2.02 -0.41 -22.98
C LYS A 187 -0.98 -0.61 -21.87
N LEU A 188 -1.33 -1.32 -20.79
CA LEU A 188 -0.42 -1.62 -19.68
C LEU A 188 0.79 -2.43 -20.16
N LEU A 189 0.57 -3.51 -20.92
CA LEU A 189 1.64 -4.32 -21.50
C LEU A 189 2.51 -3.50 -22.45
N GLY A 190 1.93 -2.57 -23.23
CA GLY A 190 2.65 -1.70 -24.14
C GLY A 190 3.56 -0.68 -23.43
N VAL A 191 3.18 -0.21 -22.24
CA VAL A 191 4.00 0.70 -21.44
C VAL A 191 4.98 -0.09 -20.59
N LEU A 192 4.48 -0.98 -19.74
CA LEU A 192 5.30 -1.72 -18.76
C LEU A 192 6.32 -2.62 -19.43
N GLY A 193 5.97 -3.27 -20.55
CA GLY A 193 6.87 -4.17 -21.27
C GLY A 193 8.12 -3.51 -21.90
N ARG A 194 8.20 -2.17 -21.87
CA ARG A 194 9.42 -1.44 -22.27
C ARG A 194 10.44 -1.36 -21.12
N HIS A 195 10.00 -1.58 -19.88
CA HIS A 195 10.79 -1.37 -18.68
C HIS A 195 10.90 -2.64 -17.82
N PHE A 196 9.94 -3.55 -17.92
CA PHE A 196 9.77 -4.70 -17.04
C PHE A 196 9.34 -5.95 -17.78
N CYS A 197 9.64 -7.13 -17.22
CA CYS A 197 8.95 -8.37 -17.54
C CYS A 197 7.59 -8.37 -16.81
N VAL A 198 6.49 -8.48 -17.56
CA VAL A 198 5.14 -8.34 -17.01
C VAL A 198 4.49 -9.69 -16.84
N ASN A 199 4.05 -9.98 -15.61
CA ASN A 199 3.22 -11.12 -15.25
C ASN A 199 1.81 -10.61 -14.94
N GLU A 200 0.79 -11.44 -15.07
CA GLU A 200 -0.60 -11.06 -14.91
C GLU A 200 -1.35 -12.12 -14.12
N LEU A 201 -2.19 -11.69 -13.18
CA LEU A 201 -3.13 -12.57 -12.49
C LEU A 201 -4.24 -13.02 -13.46
N HIS A 202 -4.78 -14.21 -13.25
CA HIS A 202 -5.84 -14.77 -14.07
C HIS A 202 -6.82 -15.56 -13.22
N TYR A 203 -8.09 -15.16 -13.26
CA TYR A 203 -9.18 -15.83 -12.50
C TYR A 203 -10.19 -16.51 -13.41
N GLY A 204 -10.06 -16.33 -14.75
CA GLY A 204 -10.99 -16.88 -15.76
C GLY A 204 -12.32 -16.14 -15.86
N THR A 205 -12.52 -15.10 -15.07
CA THR A 205 -13.73 -14.27 -15.07
C THR A 205 -13.48 -12.93 -14.40
N PHE A 206 -14.37 -11.96 -14.66
CA PHE A 206 -14.38 -10.71 -13.93
C PHE A 206 -14.75 -10.93 -12.45
N THR A 207 -14.03 -10.28 -11.55
CA THR A 207 -14.39 -10.11 -10.17
C THR A 207 -14.20 -8.65 -9.76
N LYS A 208 -15.25 -8.03 -9.23
CA LYS A 208 -15.27 -6.60 -8.87
C LYS A 208 -14.17 -6.20 -7.89
N ARG A 209 -13.65 -7.16 -7.10
CA ARG A 209 -12.69 -6.92 -6.02
C ARG A 209 -11.31 -7.54 -6.30
N SER A 210 -11.02 -7.91 -7.55
CA SER A 210 -9.72 -8.53 -7.89
C SER A 210 -8.51 -7.67 -7.50
N TRP A 211 -8.63 -6.36 -7.62
CA TRP A 211 -7.62 -5.39 -7.21
C TRP A 211 -7.22 -5.53 -5.74
N ALA A 212 -8.14 -5.96 -4.87
CA ALA A 212 -7.86 -6.09 -3.44
C ALA A 212 -6.80 -7.16 -3.16
N TYR A 213 -6.78 -8.27 -3.91
CA TYR A 213 -5.75 -9.29 -3.75
C TYR A 213 -4.36 -8.76 -4.11
N LEU A 214 -4.26 -7.88 -5.13
CA LEU A 214 -3.00 -7.26 -5.52
C LEU A 214 -2.57 -6.16 -4.53
N ASN A 215 -3.52 -5.57 -3.82
CA ASN A 215 -3.28 -4.57 -2.76
C ASN A 215 -2.84 -5.22 -1.44
N PHE A 216 -1.96 -6.22 -1.52
CA PHE A 216 -1.36 -6.90 -0.38
C PHE A 216 -0.29 -6.04 0.30
N LEU A 217 -0.06 -6.25 1.60
CA LEU A 217 1.09 -5.70 2.29
C LEU A 217 2.34 -6.54 1.99
N HIS A 218 3.39 -5.88 1.53
CA HIS A 218 4.71 -6.49 1.32
C HIS A 218 5.75 -5.79 2.19
N VAL A 219 6.47 -6.54 3.02
CA VAL A 219 7.53 -6.05 3.91
C VAL A 219 8.65 -7.07 4.00
N GLY A 220 9.85 -6.69 3.57
CA GLY A 220 10.99 -7.61 3.49
C GLY A 220 10.70 -8.82 2.61
N ASN A 221 10.84 -10.00 3.17
CA ASN A 221 10.51 -11.27 2.52
C ASN A 221 9.10 -11.80 2.85
N HIS A 222 8.23 -10.98 3.48
CA HIS A 222 6.88 -11.37 3.85
C HIS A 222 5.82 -10.63 3.02
N ILE A 223 4.82 -11.38 2.54
CA ILE A 223 3.67 -10.87 1.82
C ILE A 223 2.39 -11.28 2.56
N PHE A 224 1.60 -10.31 2.98
CA PHE A 224 0.33 -10.50 3.68
C PHE A 224 -0.81 -10.24 2.71
N ILE A 225 -1.49 -11.31 2.30
CA ILE A 225 -2.50 -11.28 1.23
C ILE A 225 -3.89 -11.19 1.85
N PRO A 226 -4.71 -10.19 1.48
CA PRO A 226 -6.08 -10.09 2.01
C PRO A 226 -6.94 -11.23 1.50
N MET A 227 -7.66 -11.90 2.42
CA MET A 227 -8.68 -12.90 2.13
C MET A 227 -10.06 -12.26 2.32
N LEU A 228 -10.91 -12.39 1.32
CA LEU A 228 -12.20 -11.71 1.22
C LEU A 228 -13.39 -12.62 1.59
N GLY A 229 -13.12 -13.90 1.90
CA GLY A 229 -14.18 -14.91 2.06
C GLY A 229 -14.83 -15.30 0.73
N GLU A 230 -14.16 -15.04 -0.39
CA GLU A 230 -14.68 -15.28 -1.74
C GLU A 230 -14.06 -16.54 -2.38
N ARG A 231 -14.73 -17.08 -3.39
CA ARG A 231 -14.30 -18.30 -4.11
C ARG A 231 -12.92 -18.16 -4.77
N PHE A 232 -12.45 -16.92 -4.98
CA PHE A 232 -11.18 -16.64 -5.62
C PHE A 232 -9.99 -16.54 -4.66
N ASP A 233 -10.23 -16.54 -3.34
CA ASP A 233 -9.16 -16.37 -2.34
C ASP A 233 -8.00 -17.35 -2.56
N GLY A 234 -8.32 -18.65 -2.75
CA GLY A 234 -7.30 -19.66 -2.96
C GLY A 234 -6.54 -19.50 -4.29
N VAL A 235 -7.24 -19.13 -5.36
CA VAL A 235 -6.61 -18.92 -6.68
C VAL A 235 -5.68 -17.70 -6.64
N ALA A 236 -6.14 -16.59 -6.07
CA ALA A 236 -5.35 -15.38 -5.90
C ALA A 236 -4.11 -15.63 -5.05
N TYR A 237 -4.30 -16.29 -3.89
CA TYR A 237 -3.19 -16.64 -3.01
C TYR A 237 -2.12 -17.45 -3.72
N ASN A 238 -2.50 -18.53 -4.43
CA ASN A 238 -1.55 -19.41 -5.10
C ASN A 238 -0.77 -18.67 -6.19
N GLN A 239 -1.45 -17.90 -7.05
CA GLN A 239 -0.79 -17.16 -8.12
C GLN A 239 0.18 -16.08 -7.57
N ILE A 240 -0.20 -15.38 -6.49
CA ILE A 240 0.70 -14.43 -5.84
C ILE A 240 1.90 -15.16 -5.23
N ALA A 241 1.68 -16.27 -4.54
CA ALA A 241 2.78 -17.05 -3.94
C ALA A 241 3.75 -17.60 -5.01
N GLU A 242 3.24 -18.06 -6.13
CA GLU A 242 4.05 -18.49 -7.29
C GLU A 242 4.83 -17.33 -7.92
N SER A 243 4.25 -16.12 -7.91
CA SER A 243 4.88 -14.92 -8.44
C SER A 243 6.02 -14.39 -7.56
N PHE A 244 6.03 -14.72 -6.27
CA PHE A 244 7.03 -14.28 -5.30
C PHE A 244 7.70 -15.47 -4.60
N PRO A 245 8.45 -16.33 -5.34
CA PRO A 245 8.97 -17.59 -4.81
C PRO A 245 10.02 -17.41 -3.68
N GLU A 246 10.61 -16.23 -3.56
CA GLU A 246 11.58 -15.90 -2.49
C GLU A 246 10.89 -15.27 -1.26
N CYS A 247 9.58 -15.08 -1.29
CA CYS A 247 8.81 -14.50 -0.20
C CYS A 247 7.94 -15.55 0.48
N GLU A 248 7.72 -15.33 1.77
CA GLU A 248 6.72 -16.07 2.53
C GLU A 248 5.37 -15.38 2.43
N CYS A 249 4.38 -16.04 1.82
CA CYS A 249 3.03 -15.53 1.69
C CYS A 249 2.14 -15.96 2.85
N HIS A 250 1.37 -15.02 3.41
CA HIS A 250 0.51 -15.22 4.57
C HIS A 250 -0.90 -14.73 4.29
N PRO A 251 -1.92 -15.58 4.42
CA PRO A 251 -3.31 -15.13 4.29
C PRO A 251 -3.71 -14.30 5.51
N VAL A 252 -4.39 -13.17 5.27
CA VAL A 252 -5.00 -12.32 6.30
C VAL A 252 -6.51 -12.33 6.08
N ILE A 253 -7.24 -12.95 7.00
CA ILE A 253 -8.70 -13.07 6.94
C ILE A 253 -9.41 -11.81 7.46
N ASN A 254 -10.71 -11.71 7.25
CA ASN A 254 -11.58 -10.62 7.73
C ASN A 254 -11.21 -9.24 7.12
N CYS A 255 -10.81 -9.22 5.84
CA CYS A 255 -10.46 -7.98 5.15
C CYS A 255 -11.65 -7.27 4.48
N GLU A 256 -12.84 -7.85 4.52
CA GLU A 256 -14.03 -7.34 3.81
C GLU A 256 -14.42 -5.91 4.22
N SER A 257 -14.33 -5.58 5.52
CA SER A 257 -14.71 -4.25 6.01
C SER A 257 -13.84 -3.14 5.42
N VAL A 258 -12.53 -3.37 5.28
CA VAL A 258 -11.59 -2.43 4.69
C VAL A 258 -11.77 -2.37 3.16
N VAL A 259 -11.96 -3.55 2.53
CA VAL A 259 -12.14 -3.65 1.08
C VAL A 259 -13.45 -3.00 0.61
N ASN A 260 -14.49 -3.05 1.43
CA ASN A 260 -15.76 -2.35 1.14
C ASN A 260 -15.62 -0.82 1.12
N GLU A 261 -14.61 -0.27 1.81
CA GLU A 261 -14.29 1.16 1.81
C GLU A 261 -13.30 1.55 0.68
N GLY A 262 -12.94 0.59 -0.20
CA GLY A 262 -12.14 0.87 -1.40
C GLY A 262 -10.63 0.73 -1.26
N GLY A 263 -10.12 0.15 -0.17
CA GLY A 263 -8.70 -0.16 0.01
C GLY A 263 -8.48 -1.55 0.59
N ALA A 264 -7.23 -2.00 0.67
CA ALA A 264 -6.88 -3.27 1.33
C ALA A 264 -5.62 -3.11 2.20
N LEU A 265 -4.86 -4.18 2.39
CA LEU A 265 -3.77 -4.20 3.38
C LEU A 265 -2.62 -3.23 3.05
N ASN A 266 -2.32 -2.99 1.77
CA ASN A 266 -1.30 -2.00 1.40
C ASN A 266 -1.77 -0.57 1.75
N CYS A 267 -3.01 -0.23 1.42
CA CYS A 267 -3.57 1.10 1.66
C CYS A 267 -3.64 1.44 3.16
N CYS A 268 -4.03 0.48 4.00
CA CYS A 268 -4.20 0.71 5.44
C CYS A 268 -2.90 0.56 6.25
N THR A 269 -1.76 0.35 5.58
CA THR A 269 -0.45 0.23 6.23
C THR A 269 0.57 1.20 5.66
N TRP A 270 1.53 1.57 6.50
CA TRP A 270 2.71 2.28 6.07
C TRP A 270 3.94 1.49 6.52
N ASN A 271 4.78 1.10 5.58
CA ASN A 271 5.99 0.34 5.87
C ASN A 271 7.25 1.15 5.52
N MET A 272 8.31 0.92 6.30
CA MET A 272 9.57 1.62 6.15
C MET A 272 10.77 0.73 6.46
N MET A 273 11.94 1.13 6.00
CA MET A 273 13.22 0.63 6.47
C MET A 273 13.69 1.46 7.66
N SER A 274 14.10 0.80 8.74
CA SER A 274 14.67 1.44 9.91
C SER A 274 15.79 0.60 10.51
N ASP A 275 16.97 1.18 10.71
CA ASP A 275 18.09 0.47 11.37
C ASP A 275 17.98 0.47 12.90
N SER A 276 17.32 1.46 13.46
CA SER A 276 16.99 1.53 14.88
C SER A 276 16.02 2.67 15.17
N PHE A 277 14.80 2.37 15.56
CA PHE A 277 14.12 3.29 16.47
C PHE A 277 14.64 3.03 17.88
N SER A 278 15.03 4.09 18.58
CA SER A 278 15.35 3.96 20.00
C SER A 278 14.17 3.28 20.71
N SER A 279 14.46 2.38 21.64
CA SER A 279 13.48 1.65 22.44
C SER A 279 12.40 2.56 23.09
N LYS A 280 12.63 3.86 23.20
CA LYS A 280 11.67 4.85 23.68
C LYS A 280 10.41 5.03 22.82
N ALA A 281 10.48 4.75 21.51
CA ALA A 281 9.29 4.76 20.64
C ALA A 281 8.49 3.45 20.72
N LEU A 282 9.13 2.36 21.15
CA LEU A 282 8.50 1.05 21.32
C LEU A 282 7.67 0.97 22.63
N ASP A 283 8.01 1.72 23.67
CA ASP A 283 7.32 1.70 24.97
C ASP A 283 5.90 2.31 24.92
N THR A 284 5.55 2.99 23.83
CA THR A 284 4.18 3.46 23.56
C THR A 284 3.32 2.44 22.83
N ILE A 285 3.85 1.27 22.51
CA ILE A 285 3.11 0.16 21.89
C ILE A 285 2.56 -0.69 23.03
N LEU A 286 1.42 -0.28 23.60
CA LEU A 286 0.64 -1.17 24.45
C LEU A 286 0.28 -2.40 23.61
N PRO A 287 0.52 -3.62 24.13
CA PRO A 287 -0.01 -4.82 23.50
C PRO A 287 -1.53 -4.64 23.33
N LEU A 288 -2.07 -5.12 22.21
CA LEU A 288 -3.51 -5.36 22.14
C LEU A 288 -3.86 -6.19 23.36
N GLU A 289 -4.72 -5.67 24.25
CA GLU A 289 -5.33 -6.52 25.26
C GLU A 289 -6.10 -7.58 24.47
N LEU A 290 -5.52 -8.78 24.40
CA LEU A 290 -6.21 -9.94 23.88
C LEU A 290 -7.45 -10.10 24.75
N PRO A 291 -8.65 -10.26 24.18
CA PRO A 291 -9.82 -10.57 24.99
C PRO A 291 -9.51 -11.82 25.80
N SER A 292 -9.60 -11.70 27.12
CA SER A 292 -9.23 -12.71 28.13
C SER A 292 -10.14 -13.95 28.17
N ASN A 293 -10.90 -14.23 27.12
CA ASN A 293 -11.83 -15.36 27.06
C ASN A 293 -11.67 -16.13 25.73
N ILE A 294 -10.61 -16.93 25.64
CA ILE A 294 -10.69 -18.18 24.90
C ILE A 294 -10.79 -19.27 25.95
N ASP A 295 -12.03 -19.65 26.22
CA ASP A 295 -12.37 -20.79 27.08
C ASP A 295 -11.74 -22.06 26.48
N ARG A 296 -10.73 -22.61 27.16
CA ARG A 296 -10.07 -23.87 26.82
C ARG A 296 -10.88 -25.04 27.37
N SER A 297 -12.18 -25.06 27.22
CA SER A 297 -13.02 -26.20 27.58
C SER A 297 -13.69 -26.76 26.33
N GLY A 298 -13.06 -27.79 25.76
CA GLY A 298 -13.57 -28.56 24.65
C GLY A 298 -12.64 -29.74 24.40
N SER A 299 -12.73 -30.72 25.32
CA SER A 299 -12.19 -32.08 25.14
C SER A 299 -12.76 -32.77 23.95
#